data_0f5be54ba207ed9b6f0d6da5aef23209
#
_entry.id   0f5be54ba207ed9b6f0d6da5aef23209
#
_cell.length_a   1.000
_cell.length_b   1.000
_cell.length_c   1.000
_cell.angle_alpha   90.00
_cell.angle_beta   90.00
_cell.angle_gamma   90.00
#
_symmetry.space_group_name_H-M   'P 1'
#
loop_
_entity.id
_entity.type
_entity.pdbx_description
1 polymer ?
#
loop_
_entity_poly.entity_id
_entity_poly.type
_entity_poly.pdbx_seq_one_letter_code
_entity_poly.pdbx_strand_id
1 'polypeptide(L)'
;MGLRGLRLRVIVDDYEGHPPVPPGTVVNAIGDSRRPDFLVIELDSPIEVPRRSAPGAVAIRHLAISPIGWDWEALVRPPVEFTPFVVKVWHVFDPRLATSQEWTTDTMVYVAKGSLTKTLVGRRT
;
A
#
# COMPACT_ATOMS: atom_id res chain seq x y z
N MET A 1 -5.69 17.17 7.95
CA MET A 1 -6.14 15.82 7.79
C MET A 1 -5.12 14.98 7.09
N GLY A 2 -4.69 13.98 7.70
CA GLY A 2 -3.64 13.15 7.16
C GLY A 2 -4.18 11.93 6.45
N LEU A 3 -3.27 11.19 5.86
CA LEU A 3 -3.64 9.96 5.18
C LEU A 3 -3.58 8.75 6.11
N ARG A 4 -2.92 8.89 7.25
CA ARG A 4 -2.86 7.79 8.19
C ARG A 4 -4.25 7.48 8.72
N GLY A 5 -4.52 6.21 8.87
CA GLY A 5 -5.82 5.77 9.35
C GLY A 5 -6.83 5.49 8.26
N LEU A 6 -6.53 5.84 7.03
CA LEU A 6 -7.45 5.52 5.94
C LEU A 6 -7.50 4.03 5.72
N ARG A 7 -8.69 3.53 5.48
CA ARG A 7 -8.90 2.13 5.13
C ARG A 7 -8.95 2.03 3.62
N LEU A 8 -8.10 1.21 3.06
CA LEU A 8 -7.96 1.11 1.62
C LEU A 8 -7.91 -0.34 1.19
N ARG A 9 -8.24 -0.56 -0.05
CA ARG A 9 -8.08 -1.87 -0.66
C ARG A 9 -7.19 -1.74 -1.87
N VAL A 10 -6.17 -2.58 -1.92
CA VAL A 10 -5.23 -2.60 -3.03
C VAL A 10 -5.50 -3.84 -3.84
N ILE A 11 -5.66 -3.67 -5.14
CA ILE A 11 -5.82 -4.79 -6.06
C ILE A 11 -4.58 -4.80 -6.94
N VAL A 12 -3.83 -5.89 -6.87
CA VAL A 12 -2.60 -6.01 -7.64
C VAL A 12 -2.95 -6.56 -9.00
N ASP A 13 -2.67 -5.79 -10.05
CA ASP A 13 -3.15 -6.10 -11.37
C ASP A 13 -2.24 -6.95 -12.21
N ASP A 14 -1.00 -6.59 -12.32
CA ASP A 14 -0.14 -7.16 -13.34
C ASP A 14 0.73 -8.29 -12.83
N TYR A 15 0.33 -8.95 -11.78
CA TYR A 15 1.15 -9.98 -11.19
C TYR A 15 0.33 -11.25 -11.09
N GLU A 16 0.54 -12.13 -12.05
CA GLU A 16 -0.17 -13.38 -12.07
C GLU A 16 0.18 -14.22 -10.86
N GLY A 17 -0.81 -14.79 -10.22
CA GLY A 17 -0.56 -15.61 -9.06
C GLY A 17 -0.39 -14.87 -7.76
N HIS A 18 -0.55 -13.56 -7.78
CA HIS A 18 -0.48 -12.81 -6.53
C HIS A 18 -1.69 -13.17 -5.67
N PRO A 19 -1.48 -13.44 -4.37
CA PRO A 19 -2.61 -13.78 -3.52
C PRO A 19 -3.54 -12.58 -3.37
N PRO A 20 -4.81 -12.84 -3.06
CA PRO A 20 -5.72 -11.74 -2.80
C PRO A 20 -5.20 -10.89 -1.64
N VAL A 21 -5.39 -9.59 -1.75
CA VAL A 21 -4.91 -8.67 -0.73
C VAL A 21 -6.09 -8.24 0.12
N PRO A 22 -6.03 -8.48 1.43
CA PRO A 22 -7.11 -8.01 2.29
C PRO A 22 -7.08 -6.50 2.42
N PRO A 23 -8.14 -5.91 2.93
CA PRO A 23 -8.11 -4.48 3.20
C PRO A 23 -7.02 -4.14 4.21
N GLY A 24 -6.60 -2.90 4.20
CA GLY A 24 -5.56 -2.47 5.11
C GLY A 24 -5.78 -1.04 5.54
N THR A 25 -4.92 -0.61 6.44
CA THR A 25 -4.97 0.72 7.02
C THR A 25 -3.64 1.41 6.74
N VAL A 26 -3.70 2.67 6.35
CA VAL A 26 -2.47 3.44 6.16
C VAL A 26 -1.87 3.72 7.53
N VAL A 27 -0.66 3.22 7.73
CA VAL A 27 0.02 3.37 9.02
C VAL A 27 1.23 4.28 8.94
N ASN A 28 1.70 4.58 7.74
CA ASN A 28 2.86 5.45 7.61
C ASN A 28 2.84 6.13 6.25
N ALA A 29 3.43 7.32 6.22
CA ALA A 29 3.61 8.07 5.00
C ALA A 29 5.08 8.46 4.97
N ILE A 30 5.78 8.04 3.95
CA ILE A 30 7.22 8.24 3.86
C ILE A 30 7.48 9.35 2.86
N GLY A 31 8.21 10.35 3.31
CA GLY A 31 8.50 11.51 2.50
C GLY A 31 7.79 12.74 3.01
N ASP A 32 7.55 13.68 2.11
CA ASP A 32 6.90 14.93 2.47
C ASP A 32 5.48 14.66 2.96
N SER A 33 5.07 15.31 4.02
CA SER A 33 3.78 15.03 4.62
C SER A 33 2.62 15.41 3.71
N ARG A 34 2.83 16.31 2.79
CA ARG A 34 1.77 16.70 1.87
C ARG A 34 1.75 15.86 0.62
N ARG A 35 2.91 15.44 0.18
CA ARG A 35 3.04 14.61 -1.01
C ARG A 35 4.01 13.50 -0.71
N PRO A 36 3.58 12.55 0.10
CA PRO A 36 4.48 11.46 0.46
C PRO A 36 4.85 10.65 -0.77
N ASP A 37 6.06 10.15 -0.74
CA ASP A 37 6.52 9.28 -1.81
C ASP A 37 5.85 7.93 -1.76
N PHE A 38 5.58 7.46 -0.56
CA PHE A 38 4.95 6.16 -0.36
C PHE A 38 3.99 6.21 0.80
N LEU A 39 2.95 5.42 0.69
CA LEU A 39 2.11 5.11 1.85
C LEU A 39 2.35 3.65 2.20
N VAL A 40 2.52 3.38 3.48
CA VAL A 40 2.65 2.02 3.96
C VAL A 40 1.32 1.60 4.53
N ILE A 41 0.80 0.49 4.02
CA ILE A 41 -0.49 -0.02 4.42
C ILE A 41 -0.27 -1.29 5.20
N GLU A 42 -0.86 -1.36 6.39
CA GLU A 42 -0.85 -2.57 7.18
C GLU A 42 -2.10 -3.36 6.85
N LEU A 43 -1.92 -4.55 6.33
CA LEU A 43 -3.02 -5.40 5.93
C LEU A 43 -3.69 -5.99 7.17
N ASP A 44 -4.98 -6.22 7.08
CA ASP A 44 -5.73 -6.78 8.22
C ASP A 44 -5.24 -8.17 8.57
N SER A 45 -4.72 -8.89 7.60
CA SER A 45 -4.10 -10.18 7.85
C SER A 45 -2.93 -10.34 6.91
N PRO A 46 -1.93 -11.13 7.29
CA PRO A 46 -0.77 -11.30 6.41
C PRO A 46 -1.13 -12.11 5.17
N ILE A 47 -0.34 -11.89 4.13
CA ILE A 47 -0.44 -12.71 2.93
C ILE A 47 0.89 -13.39 2.72
N GLU A 48 0.86 -14.55 2.08
CA GLU A 48 2.07 -15.29 1.81
C GLU A 48 2.47 -15.07 0.37
N VAL A 49 3.66 -14.56 0.18
CA VAL A 49 4.15 -14.25 -1.14
C VAL A 49 5.39 -15.07 -1.42
N PRO A 50 5.63 -15.44 -2.68
CA PRO A 50 6.80 -16.23 -3.00
C PRO A 50 8.07 -15.44 -2.77
N ARG A 51 9.10 -16.12 -2.32
CA ARG A 51 10.39 -15.49 -2.17
C ARG A 51 11.02 -15.36 -3.53
N ARG A 52 11.76 -14.28 -3.72
CA ARG A 52 12.31 -14.04 -5.02
C ARG A 52 13.49 -14.93 -5.33
N SER A 53 14.38 -15.09 -4.39
CA SER A 53 15.62 -15.79 -4.66
C SER A 53 15.77 -17.05 -3.85
N ALA A 54 14.70 -17.58 -3.29
CA ALA A 54 14.78 -18.80 -2.49
C ALA A 54 13.45 -19.51 -2.58
N PRO A 55 13.43 -20.83 -2.38
CA PRO A 55 12.16 -21.55 -2.37
C PRO A 55 11.34 -21.16 -1.16
N GLY A 56 10.05 -21.37 -1.27
CA GLY A 56 9.15 -21.12 -0.17
C GLY A 56 8.48 -19.79 -0.28
N ALA A 57 7.74 -19.45 0.75
CA ALA A 57 6.98 -18.22 0.80
C ALA A 57 7.29 -17.50 2.10
N VAL A 58 7.03 -16.22 2.12
CA VAL A 58 7.21 -15.42 3.31
C VAL A 58 5.91 -14.66 3.55
N ALA A 59 5.52 -14.55 4.80
CA ALA A 59 4.33 -13.82 5.18
C ALA A 59 4.68 -12.34 5.31
N ILE A 60 3.93 -11.50 4.64
CA ILE A 60 4.09 -10.07 4.80
C ILE A 60 2.77 -9.47 5.23
N ARG A 61 2.86 -8.38 5.93
CA ARG A 61 1.66 -7.69 6.41
C ARG A 61 1.61 -6.26 5.94
N HIS A 62 2.62 -5.79 5.22
CA HIS A 62 2.66 -4.41 4.80
C HIS A 62 2.94 -4.31 3.33
N LEU A 63 2.26 -3.37 2.68
CA LEU A 63 2.53 -3.00 1.32
C LEU A 63 2.87 -1.52 1.30
N ALA A 64 3.79 -1.15 0.43
CA ALA A 64 4.05 0.24 0.16
C ALA A 64 3.49 0.57 -1.20
N ILE A 65 2.78 1.67 -1.30
CA ILE A 65 2.21 2.08 -2.57
C ILE A 65 2.64 3.50 -2.88
N SER A 66 2.73 3.78 -4.16
CA SER A 66 3.09 5.11 -4.64
C SER A 66 2.19 5.43 -5.81
N PRO A 67 1.68 6.66 -5.88
CA PRO A 67 0.75 6.98 -6.97
C PRO A 67 1.49 7.10 -8.28
N ILE A 68 0.78 6.77 -9.34
CA ILE A 68 1.25 7.09 -10.66
C ILE A 68 0.55 8.38 -10.99
N GLY A 69 1.24 9.49 -10.88
CA GLY A 69 0.64 10.78 -11.14
C GLY A 69 0.55 11.70 -9.95
N TRP A 70 0.82 11.23 -8.77
CA TRP A 70 0.91 12.14 -7.63
C TRP A 70 -0.33 12.93 -7.26
N ASP A 71 -1.32 12.29 -6.79
CA ASP A 71 -2.50 12.97 -6.31
C ASP A 71 -3.08 12.27 -5.09
N TRP A 72 -2.27 12.24 -4.02
CA TRP A 72 -2.76 11.62 -2.79
C TRP A 72 -3.95 12.37 -2.22
N GLU A 73 -4.06 13.67 -2.49
CA GLU A 73 -5.13 14.45 -1.89
C GLU A 73 -6.49 14.00 -2.36
N ALA A 74 -6.56 13.46 -3.55
CA ALA A 74 -7.85 13.00 -4.06
C ALA A 74 -8.42 11.88 -3.23
N LEU A 75 -7.58 11.20 -2.45
CA LEU A 75 -8.07 10.13 -1.59
C LEU A 75 -8.92 10.64 -0.44
N VAL A 76 -8.68 11.86 0.00
CA VAL A 76 -9.39 12.39 1.16
C VAL A 76 -10.40 13.45 0.77
N ARG A 77 -10.52 13.76 -0.50
CA ARG A 77 -11.40 14.84 -0.94
C ARG A 77 -12.78 14.29 -1.28
N PRO A 78 -13.80 14.73 -0.62
CA PRO A 78 -15.15 14.34 -1.00
C PRO A 78 -15.67 15.26 -2.11
N PRO A 79 -16.67 14.86 -2.88
CA PRO A 79 -17.22 13.54 -2.92
C PRO A 79 -16.27 12.57 -3.59
N VAL A 80 -16.35 11.35 -3.19
CA VAL A 80 -15.43 10.36 -3.71
C VAL A 80 -16.13 9.59 -4.82
N GLU A 81 -15.57 9.64 -5.98
CA GLU A 81 -16.03 8.81 -7.07
C GLU A 81 -15.38 7.45 -6.95
N PHE A 82 -15.90 6.51 -7.67
CA PHE A 82 -15.35 5.17 -7.62
C PHE A 82 -14.25 4.98 -8.64
N THR A 83 -13.47 6.01 -8.85
CA THR A 83 -12.36 5.93 -9.77
C THR A 83 -11.16 5.36 -9.02
N PRO A 84 -10.67 4.23 -9.42
CA PRO A 84 -9.50 3.68 -8.74
C PRO A 84 -8.27 4.51 -9.04
N PHE A 85 -7.38 4.57 -8.05
CA PHE A 85 -6.09 5.15 -8.29
C PHE A 85 -5.18 4.07 -8.80
N VAL A 86 -4.38 4.43 -9.77
CA VAL A 86 -3.35 3.50 -10.24
C VAL A 86 -2.11 3.77 -9.41
N VAL A 87 -1.59 2.72 -8.83
CA VAL A 87 -0.44 2.84 -7.92
C VAL A 87 0.59 1.80 -8.29
N LYS A 88 1.83 2.09 -7.93
CA LYS A 88 2.88 1.10 -7.93
C LYS A 88 2.88 0.43 -6.58
N VAL A 89 3.14 -0.86 -6.57
CA VAL A 89 3.00 -1.67 -5.36
C VAL A 89 4.30 -2.38 -5.06
N TRP A 90 4.74 -2.30 -3.83
CA TRP A 90 5.92 -3.01 -3.34
C TRP A 90 5.54 -3.86 -2.14
N HIS A 91 6.13 -5.05 -2.08
CA HIS A 91 6.07 -5.83 -0.85
C HIS A 91 7.04 -5.24 0.15
N VAL A 92 6.61 -5.08 1.37
CA VAL A 92 7.45 -4.56 2.43
C VAL A 92 7.81 -5.72 3.35
N PHE A 93 9.11 -6.01 3.39
CA PHE A 93 9.58 -7.15 4.18
C PHE A 93 10.13 -6.74 5.53
N ASP A 94 10.34 -5.47 5.75
CA ASP A 94 10.84 -4.97 7.02
C ASP A 94 9.71 -4.26 7.75
N PRO A 95 9.16 -4.89 8.79
CA PRO A 95 8.02 -4.28 9.49
C PRO A 95 8.35 -2.96 10.17
N ARG A 96 9.63 -2.63 10.32
CA ARG A 96 9.97 -1.35 10.92
C ARG A 96 9.53 -0.18 10.06
N LEU A 97 9.31 -0.41 8.78
CA LEU A 97 8.81 0.66 7.92
C LEU A 97 7.42 1.14 8.31
N ALA A 98 6.72 0.34 9.11
CA ALA A 98 5.39 0.76 9.55
C ALA A 98 5.47 2.02 10.42
N THR A 99 6.59 2.27 11.08
CA THR A 99 6.69 3.43 11.97
C THR A 99 7.89 4.31 11.67
N SER A 100 8.82 3.87 10.83
CA SER A 100 10.06 4.59 10.60
C SER A 100 9.87 5.63 9.52
N GLN A 101 10.59 6.72 9.60
CA GLN A 101 10.70 7.68 8.53
C GLN A 101 11.95 7.48 7.71
N GLU A 102 12.81 6.59 8.14
CA GLU A 102 14.01 6.25 7.39
C GLU A 102 13.86 4.87 6.83
N TRP A 103 14.07 4.75 5.54
CA TRP A 103 13.89 3.46 4.89
C TRP A 103 14.76 3.39 3.66
N THR A 104 15.02 2.18 3.23
CA THR A 104 15.75 1.94 2.00
C THR A 104 14.94 1.00 1.13
N THR A 105 15.24 1.02 -0.14
CA THR A 105 14.55 0.12 -1.04
C THR A 105 14.99 -1.32 -0.87
N ASP A 106 16.00 -1.57 -0.05
CA ASP A 106 16.48 -2.94 0.15
C ASP A 106 15.44 -3.82 0.80
N THR A 107 14.53 -3.24 1.55
CA THR A 107 13.52 -4.00 2.27
C THR A 107 12.19 -4.02 1.55
N MET A 108 12.17 -3.53 0.33
CA MET A 108 10.96 -3.50 -0.47
C MET A 108 11.24 -4.10 -1.82
N VAL A 109 10.27 -4.82 -2.34
CA VAL A 109 10.37 -5.41 -3.65
C VAL A 109 9.21 -4.92 -4.50
N TYR A 110 9.53 -4.31 -5.62
CA TYR A 110 8.49 -3.87 -6.55
C TYR A 110 7.77 -5.08 -7.10
N VAL A 111 6.47 -5.07 -7.02
CA VAL A 111 5.67 -6.17 -7.46
C VAL A 111 5.04 -5.87 -8.82
N ALA A 112 4.21 -4.85 -8.85
CA ALA A 112 3.49 -4.54 -10.08
C ALA A 112 2.70 -3.27 -9.86
N LYS A 113 1.98 -2.88 -10.90
CA LYS A 113 0.98 -1.84 -10.75
C LYS A 113 -0.25 -2.44 -10.12
N GLY A 114 -0.98 -1.61 -9.45
CA GLY A 114 -2.23 -2.04 -8.86
C GLY A 114 -3.23 -0.91 -8.88
N SER A 115 -4.39 -1.20 -8.37
CA SER A 115 -5.45 -0.22 -8.27
C SER A 115 -5.81 -0.03 -6.81
N LEU A 116 -6.05 1.21 -6.45
CA LEU A 116 -6.48 1.53 -5.11
C LEU A 116 -7.91 1.98 -5.20
N THR A 117 -8.80 1.26 -4.58
CA THR A 117 -10.20 1.59 -4.70
C THR A 117 -10.66 2.37 -3.48
N LYS A 118 -11.49 3.35 -3.72
CA LYS A 118 -12.01 4.19 -2.65
C LYS A 118 -13.23 3.62 -1.99
N THR A 119 -13.74 2.52 -2.48
CA THR A 119 -14.95 1.96 -1.88
C THR A 119 -14.72 1.51 -0.46
N LEU A 120 -13.46 1.32 -0.07
CA LEU A 120 -13.15 0.92 1.28
C LEU A 120 -12.51 2.02 2.09
N VAL A 121 -12.52 3.23 1.59
CA VAL A 121 -12.01 4.32 2.40
C VAL A 121 -12.91 4.43 3.58
N GLY A 122 -12.39 4.08 4.68
CA GLY A 122 -13.19 3.94 5.84
C GLY A 122 -13.46 5.23 6.47
N ARG A 123 -14.52 5.32 7.05
CA ARG A 123 -14.76 6.25 7.65
C ARG A 123 -14.81 5.77 8.83
N ARG A 124 -14.31 5.92 9.64
CA ARG A 124 -14.29 5.51 10.68
C ARG A 124 -15.17 5.93 11.40
N THR A 125 -15.63 5.75 11.70
CA THR A 125 -16.63 6.25 12.46
C THR A 125 -16.45 5.94 13.88
#